data_c8ef8c0480ba8d2e4bb8d7a69317c2a4
#
_entry.id   c8ef8c0480ba8d2e4bb8d7a69317c2a4
#
_cell.length_a   1.000
_cell.length_b   1.000
_cell.length_c   1.000
_cell.angle_alpha   90.00
_cell.angle_beta   90.00
_cell.angle_gamma   90.00
#
_symmetry.space_group_name_H-M   'P 1'
#
loop_
_entity.id
_entity.type
_entity.pdbx_description
1 polymer ?
#
loop_
_entity_poly.entity_id
_entity_poly.type
_entity_poly.pdbx_seq_one_letter_code
_entity_poly.pdbx_strand_id
1 'polypeptide(L)'
;MTPPRTDPTLPATDPLNVLQEVFGYTAFRGHQAEIVDHVRSGGDALVLMPTGGGKSLCYQVPAIARHRAGLGVTVVVSPLIALMHDQVGALEEAGVHAAFLNSSLELADVQRIEREMMSGRLVLLYAAPERLTTPRMLAQLDSLHERGLLSLFAIDEAHCVSQWGHDFREDYLGLHVLHERYADVPRIALTATADEHTRADIVSRLQLEDARLFVSSFDRPNIRYRVVEKDAAREQLGRFLKDGHEGAAGIVYCQSRRKVDETAVWLSGVGVNALPYHAGLDADVRRLHQQRFLREDG
;
A
#
# COMPACT_ATOMS: atom_id res chain seq x y z
N MET A 1 -3.71 -22.48 13.74
CA MET A 1 -4.68 -22.55 12.63
C MET A 1 -4.07 -23.40 11.53
N THR A 2 -4.80 -24.41 11.03
CA THR A 2 -4.33 -25.23 9.92
C THR A 2 -4.33 -24.37 8.66
N PRO A 3 -3.24 -24.33 7.86
CA PRO A 3 -3.23 -23.56 6.62
C PRO A 3 -4.37 -24.02 5.70
N PRO A 4 -4.97 -23.11 4.92
CA PRO A 4 -6.01 -23.48 3.97
C PRO A 4 -5.45 -24.53 2.99
N ARG A 5 -6.21 -25.56 2.71
CA ARG A 5 -5.83 -26.57 1.73
C ARG A 5 -5.87 -25.92 0.36
N THR A 6 -4.72 -25.85 -0.29
CA THR A 6 -4.62 -25.48 -1.72
C THR A 6 -5.39 -26.50 -2.55
N ASP A 7 -6.12 -26.06 -3.55
CA ASP A 7 -6.72 -26.94 -4.52
C ASP A 7 -5.61 -27.45 -5.48
N PRO A 8 -5.21 -28.73 -5.41
CA PRO A 8 -4.12 -29.26 -6.21
C PRO A 8 -4.44 -29.33 -7.71
N THR A 9 -5.68 -29.00 -8.12
CA THR A 9 -6.11 -29.00 -9.52
C THR A 9 -5.85 -27.66 -10.23
N LEU A 10 -5.60 -26.58 -9.45
CA LEU A 10 -5.33 -25.26 -10.03
C LEU A 10 -3.84 -25.08 -10.40
N PRO A 11 -3.54 -24.49 -11.57
CA PRO A 11 -2.16 -24.16 -11.93
C PRO A 11 -1.50 -23.22 -10.92
N ALA A 12 -0.18 -23.29 -10.74
CA ALA A 12 0.58 -22.40 -9.86
C ALA A 12 0.44 -20.91 -10.22
N THR A 13 0.06 -20.61 -11.46
CA THR A 13 -0.21 -19.27 -11.99
C THR A 13 -1.67 -18.83 -11.84
N ASP A 14 -2.54 -19.69 -11.30
CA ASP A 14 -3.93 -19.34 -11.04
C ASP A 14 -4.01 -18.34 -9.88
N PRO A 15 -4.71 -17.20 -10.03
CA PRO A 15 -4.79 -16.19 -8.99
C PRO A 15 -5.40 -16.68 -7.68
N LEU A 16 -6.39 -17.57 -7.72
CA LEU A 16 -7.01 -18.10 -6.51
C LEU A 16 -6.02 -19.01 -5.76
N ASN A 17 -5.22 -19.79 -6.48
CA ASN A 17 -4.16 -20.59 -5.87
C ASN A 17 -3.10 -19.71 -5.21
N VAL A 18 -2.66 -18.65 -5.90
CA VAL A 18 -1.74 -17.66 -5.30
C VAL A 18 -2.33 -17.03 -4.03
N LEU A 19 -3.60 -16.64 -4.06
CA LEU A 19 -4.29 -16.06 -2.91
C LEU A 19 -4.31 -17.02 -1.71
N GLN A 20 -4.55 -18.30 -1.96
CA GLN A 20 -4.62 -19.34 -0.92
C GLN A 20 -3.23 -19.69 -0.38
N GLU A 21 -2.29 -19.98 -1.27
CA GLU A 21 -0.92 -20.40 -0.91
C GLU A 21 -0.14 -19.32 -0.17
N VAL A 22 -0.15 -18.09 -0.73
CA VAL A 22 0.73 -17.02 -0.27
C VAL A 22 0.09 -16.21 0.85
N PHE A 23 -1.21 -15.88 0.70
CA PHE A 23 -1.87 -14.97 1.63
C PHE A 23 -2.83 -15.66 2.61
N GLY A 24 -3.09 -16.96 2.44
CA GLY A 24 -3.94 -17.74 3.35
C GLY A 24 -5.44 -17.42 3.25
N TYR A 25 -5.89 -16.68 2.24
CA TYR A 25 -7.29 -16.37 2.04
C TYR A 25 -7.97 -17.39 1.14
N THR A 26 -9.16 -17.82 1.51
CA THR A 26 -9.92 -18.83 0.76
C THR A 26 -10.65 -18.28 -0.46
N ALA A 27 -10.94 -16.99 -0.51
CA ALA A 27 -11.66 -16.35 -1.60
C ALA A 27 -11.33 -14.86 -1.71
N PHE A 28 -11.46 -14.33 -2.90
CA PHE A 28 -11.42 -12.89 -3.16
C PHE A 28 -12.66 -12.19 -2.58
N ARG A 29 -12.56 -10.90 -2.29
CA ARG A 29 -13.66 -10.06 -1.80
C ARG A 29 -14.05 -9.02 -2.83
N GLY A 30 -15.35 -8.72 -2.92
CA GLY A 30 -15.86 -7.70 -3.83
C GLY A 30 -15.33 -7.86 -5.25
N HIS A 31 -14.77 -6.80 -5.82
CA HIS A 31 -14.23 -6.79 -7.18
C HIS A 31 -12.79 -7.34 -7.31
N GLN A 32 -12.16 -7.85 -6.23
CA GLN A 32 -10.76 -8.27 -6.28
C GLN A 32 -10.49 -9.32 -7.36
N ALA A 33 -11.34 -10.35 -7.50
CA ALA A 33 -11.16 -11.40 -8.51
C ALA A 33 -11.16 -10.81 -9.93
N GLU A 34 -12.10 -9.94 -10.21
CA GLU A 34 -12.28 -9.30 -11.51
C GLU A 34 -11.12 -8.37 -11.87
N ILE A 35 -10.63 -7.59 -10.88
CA ILE A 35 -9.45 -6.73 -11.01
C ILE A 35 -8.20 -7.57 -11.29
N VAL A 36 -7.98 -8.60 -10.49
CA VAL A 36 -6.81 -9.48 -10.60
C VAL A 36 -6.78 -10.17 -11.96
N ASP A 37 -7.90 -10.73 -12.44
CA ASP A 37 -7.98 -11.39 -13.74
C ASP A 37 -7.76 -10.41 -14.89
N HIS A 38 -8.33 -9.20 -14.81
CA HIS A 38 -8.15 -8.16 -15.80
C HIS A 38 -6.68 -7.74 -15.94
N VAL A 39 -6.02 -7.43 -14.82
CA VAL A 39 -4.61 -7.01 -14.80
C VAL A 39 -3.68 -8.16 -15.19
N ARG A 40 -3.93 -9.37 -14.70
CA ARG A 40 -3.16 -10.56 -15.07
C ARG A 40 -3.18 -10.81 -16.58
N SER A 41 -4.31 -10.52 -17.22
CA SER A 41 -4.50 -10.69 -18.66
C SER A 41 -3.91 -9.55 -19.49
N GLY A 42 -3.30 -8.54 -18.86
CA GLY A 42 -2.61 -7.44 -19.56
C GLY A 42 -3.46 -6.16 -19.70
N GLY A 43 -4.59 -6.06 -19.01
CA GLY A 43 -5.44 -4.85 -19.04
C GLY A 43 -4.99 -3.79 -18.04
N ASP A 44 -5.12 -2.52 -18.42
CA ASP A 44 -4.95 -1.37 -17.54
C ASP A 44 -6.17 -1.19 -16.63
N ALA A 45 -5.94 -0.79 -15.37
CA ALA A 45 -7.02 -0.61 -14.40
C ALA A 45 -6.84 0.65 -13.55
N LEU A 46 -7.94 1.34 -13.26
CA LEU A 46 -8.04 2.33 -12.19
C LEU A 46 -8.96 1.79 -11.09
N VAL A 47 -8.42 1.62 -9.89
CA VAL A 47 -9.09 0.98 -8.77
C VAL A 47 -9.31 1.97 -7.63
N LEU A 48 -10.59 2.25 -7.34
CA LEU A 48 -11.01 3.02 -6.18
C LEU A 48 -11.57 2.05 -5.13
N MET A 49 -10.84 1.89 -4.04
CA MET A 49 -11.20 0.94 -2.99
C MET A 49 -10.79 1.50 -1.62
N PRO A 50 -11.65 1.43 -0.59
CA PRO A 50 -11.35 2.01 0.72
C PRO A 50 -10.11 1.39 1.35
N THR A 51 -9.50 2.11 2.30
CA THR A 51 -8.44 1.57 3.15
C THR A 51 -8.94 0.32 3.89
N GLY A 52 -8.12 -0.73 3.93
CA GLY A 52 -8.51 -2.03 4.47
C GLY A 52 -9.38 -2.88 3.54
N GLY A 53 -9.72 -2.40 2.34
CA GLY A 53 -10.42 -3.16 1.30
C GLY A 53 -9.57 -4.21 0.59
N GLY A 54 -8.27 -4.30 0.89
CA GLY A 54 -7.34 -5.24 0.27
C GLY A 54 -6.82 -4.79 -1.10
N LYS A 55 -6.61 -3.47 -1.30
CA LYS A 55 -6.01 -2.89 -2.51
C LYS A 55 -4.71 -3.57 -2.92
N SER A 56 -3.83 -3.84 -1.95
CA SER A 56 -2.52 -4.45 -2.23
C SER A 56 -2.64 -5.81 -2.90
N LEU A 57 -3.63 -6.62 -2.55
CA LEU A 57 -3.87 -7.92 -3.20
C LEU A 57 -4.20 -7.78 -4.68
N CYS A 58 -4.81 -6.65 -5.10
CA CYS A 58 -5.18 -6.40 -6.49
C CYS A 58 -3.98 -6.26 -7.43
N TYR A 59 -2.79 -5.97 -6.90
CA TYR A 59 -1.55 -5.98 -7.68
C TYR A 59 -0.55 -7.06 -7.23
N GLN A 60 -0.53 -7.46 -5.96
CA GLN A 60 0.39 -8.49 -5.47
C GLN A 60 0.05 -9.88 -6.03
N VAL A 61 -1.22 -10.25 -6.06
CA VAL A 61 -1.64 -11.54 -6.62
C VAL A 61 -1.32 -11.65 -8.11
N PRO A 62 -1.71 -10.70 -8.99
CA PRO A 62 -1.32 -10.79 -10.40
C PRO A 62 0.19 -10.67 -10.61
N ALA A 63 0.93 -9.91 -9.78
CA ALA A 63 2.39 -9.85 -9.83
C ALA A 63 3.02 -11.23 -9.66
N ILE A 64 2.62 -11.96 -8.62
CA ILE A 64 3.11 -13.30 -8.31
C ILE A 64 2.72 -14.29 -9.42
N ALA A 65 1.46 -14.26 -9.88
CA ALA A 65 0.97 -15.13 -10.94
C ALA A 65 1.73 -14.91 -12.26
N ARG A 66 1.96 -13.65 -12.64
CA ARG A 66 2.71 -13.27 -13.86
C ARG A 66 4.19 -13.62 -13.73
N HIS A 67 4.80 -13.43 -12.56
CA HIS A 67 6.18 -13.85 -12.31
C HIS A 67 6.34 -15.36 -12.43
N ARG A 68 5.43 -16.15 -11.85
CA ARG A 68 5.40 -17.61 -11.99
C ARG A 68 5.21 -18.06 -13.44
N ALA A 69 4.57 -17.22 -14.27
CA ALA A 69 4.46 -17.44 -15.73
C ALA A 69 5.72 -17.01 -16.51
N GLY A 70 6.78 -16.52 -15.84
CA GLY A 70 8.02 -16.09 -16.49
C GLY A 70 8.00 -14.67 -17.04
N LEU A 71 7.00 -13.84 -16.69
CA LEU A 71 6.86 -12.48 -17.22
C LEU A 71 7.69 -11.42 -16.45
N GLY A 72 8.46 -11.84 -15.45
CA GLY A 72 9.43 -10.97 -14.78
C GLY A 72 8.89 -10.19 -13.59
N VAL A 73 9.49 -9.03 -13.33
CA VAL A 73 9.27 -8.21 -12.13
C VAL A 73 8.08 -7.26 -12.28
N THR A 74 7.32 -7.10 -11.21
CA THR A 74 6.33 -6.01 -11.06
C THR A 74 6.97 -4.84 -10.31
N VAL A 75 6.81 -3.63 -10.84
CA VAL A 75 7.27 -2.40 -10.18
C VAL A 75 6.09 -1.70 -9.52
N VAL A 76 6.21 -1.48 -8.22
CA VAL A 76 5.18 -0.81 -7.40
C VAL A 76 5.68 0.57 -7.02
N VAL A 77 4.98 1.61 -7.48
CA VAL A 77 5.24 2.99 -7.08
C VAL A 77 4.47 3.27 -5.79
N SER A 78 5.16 3.68 -4.74
CA SER A 78 4.55 4.06 -3.47
C SER A 78 5.19 5.32 -2.90
N PRO A 79 4.42 6.24 -2.31
CA PRO A 79 4.95 7.52 -1.81
C PRO A 79 5.49 7.44 -0.38
N LEU A 80 5.26 6.34 0.33
CA LEU A 80 5.49 6.21 1.77
C LEU A 80 6.52 5.13 2.09
N ILE A 81 7.71 5.55 2.53
CA ILE A 81 8.82 4.65 2.89
C ILE A 81 8.41 3.62 3.95
N ALA A 82 7.70 4.05 4.99
CA ALA A 82 7.24 3.14 6.05
C ALA A 82 6.30 2.05 5.50
N LEU A 83 5.39 2.43 4.60
CA LEU A 83 4.48 1.46 3.96
C LEU A 83 5.23 0.47 3.07
N MET A 84 6.26 0.91 2.35
CA MET A 84 7.10 0.00 1.55
C MET A 84 7.75 -1.06 2.44
N HIS A 85 8.31 -0.67 3.59
CA HIS A 85 8.91 -1.60 4.56
C HIS A 85 7.91 -2.64 5.05
N ASP A 86 6.71 -2.20 5.46
CA ASP A 86 5.66 -3.10 5.95
C ASP A 86 5.18 -4.06 4.85
N GLN A 87 5.01 -3.57 3.61
CA GLN A 87 4.56 -4.40 2.48
C GLN A 87 5.63 -5.43 2.08
N VAL A 88 6.90 -5.02 1.99
CA VAL A 88 8.00 -5.92 1.64
C VAL A 88 8.21 -6.96 2.75
N GLY A 89 8.21 -6.56 4.02
CA GLY A 89 8.35 -7.48 5.14
C GLY A 89 7.26 -8.56 5.15
N ALA A 90 6.00 -8.17 4.95
CA ALA A 90 4.87 -9.11 4.87
C ALA A 90 4.98 -10.07 3.67
N LEU A 91 5.48 -9.60 2.53
CA LEU A 91 5.70 -10.44 1.35
C LEU A 91 6.85 -11.44 1.57
N GLU A 92 7.95 -11.00 2.17
CA GLU A 92 9.09 -11.88 2.50
C GLU A 92 8.68 -12.95 3.53
N GLU A 93 7.90 -12.60 4.55
CA GLU A 93 7.32 -13.57 5.51
C GLU A 93 6.40 -14.58 4.81
N ALA A 94 5.70 -14.16 3.76
CA ALA A 94 4.88 -15.04 2.92
C ALA A 94 5.70 -15.84 1.87
N GLY A 95 7.03 -15.73 1.86
CA GLY A 95 7.92 -16.43 0.94
C GLY A 95 8.00 -15.83 -0.46
N VAL A 96 7.57 -14.58 -0.63
CA VAL A 96 7.64 -13.84 -1.90
C VAL A 96 8.86 -12.93 -1.90
N HIS A 97 9.72 -13.07 -2.91
CA HIS A 97 10.92 -12.27 -3.04
C HIS A 97 10.58 -10.84 -3.48
N ALA A 98 10.52 -9.93 -2.55
CA ALA A 98 10.23 -8.51 -2.74
C ALA A 98 11.37 -7.64 -2.21
N ALA A 99 11.52 -6.44 -2.76
CA ALA A 99 12.47 -5.46 -2.26
C ALA A 99 11.93 -4.04 -2.44
N PHE A 100 12.56 -3.06 -1.80
CA PHE A 100 12.22 -1.65 -2.02
C PHE A 100 13.47 -0.83 -2.33
N LEU A 101 13.29 0.24 -3.13
CA LEU A 101 14.30 1.24 -3.44
C LEU A 101 13.80 2.63 -3.07
N ASN A 102 14.43 3.23 -2.07
CA ASN A 102 14.17 4.59 -1.62
C ASN A 102 15.46 5.34 -1.29
N SER A 103 15.36 6.58 -0.84
CA SER A 103 16.50 7.44 -0.53
C SER A 103 17.27 7.09 0.76
N SER A 104 16.73 6.19 1.58
CA SER A 104 17.35 5.82 2.88
C SER A 104 18.33 4.64 2.79
N LEU A 105 18.41 3.97 1.63
CA LEU A 105 19.25 2.79 1.45
C LEU A 105 20.73 3.13 1.21
N GLU A 106 21.60 2.32 1.77
CA GLU A 106 23.03 2.30 1.47
C GLU A 106 23.29 1.87 0.02
N LEU A 107 24.37 2.37 -0.58
CA LEU A 107 24.72 2.08 -1.98
C LEU A 107 24.89 0.57 -2.26
N ALA A 108 25.44 -0.17 -1.30
CA ALA A 108 25.63 -1.62 -1.41
C ALA A 108 24.29 -2.38 -1.53
N ASP A 109 23.28 -1.98 -0.76
CA ASP A 109 21.93 -2.56 -0.81
C ASP A 109 21.23 -2.22 -2.13
N VAL A 110 21.33 -0.96 -2.57
CA VAL A 110 20.81 -0.56 -3.87
C VAL A 110 21.38 -1.44 -4.99
N GLN A 111 22.72 -1.63 -5.02
CA GLN A 111 23.38 -2.45 -6.04
C GLN A 111 22.98 -3.93 -5.95
N ARG A 112 22.75 -4.45 -4.75
CA ARG A 112 22.27 -5.82 -4.54
C ARG A 112 20.86 -5.99 -5.12
N ILE A 113 19.94 -5.10 -4.77
CA ILE A 113 18.55 -5.13 -5.23
C ILE A 113 18.48 -4.98 -6.77
N GLU A 114 19.24 -4.04 -7.33
CA GLU A 114 19.32 -3.86 -8.79
C GLU A 114 19.81 -5.13 -9.49
N ARG A 115 20.81 -5.85 -8.94
CA ARG A 115 21.26 -7.14 -9.50
C ARG A 115 20.20 -8.22 -9.41
N GLU A 116 19.45 -8.29 -8.30
CA GLU A 116 18.37 -9.26 -8.12
C GLU A 116 17.22 -8.98 -9.10
N MET A 117 16.86 -7.74 -9.30
CA MET A 117 15.89 -7.30 -10.29
C MET A 117 16.32 -7.69 -11.72
N MET A 118 17.55 -7.32 -12.11
CA MET A 118 18.07 -7.61 -13.44
C MET A 118 18.27 -9.10 -13.71
N SER A 119 18.46 -9.92 -12.68
CA SER A 119 18.55 -11.39 -12.81
C SER A 119 17.20 -12.10 -12.94
N GLY A 120 16.08 -11.37 -12.82
CA GLY A 120 14.72 -11.92 -12.90
C GLY A 120 14.29 -12.68 -11.65
N ARG A 121 15.02 -12.60 -10.53
CA ARG A 121 14.66 -13.27 -9.27
C ARG A 121 13.64 -12.51 -8.43
N LEU A 122 13.58 -11.20 -8.61
CA LEU A 122 12.67 -10.34 -7.86
C LEU A 122 11.26 -10.42 -8.43
N VAL A 123 10.27 -10.65 -7.58
CA VAL A 123 8.84 -10.68 -7.95
C VAL A 123 8.26 -9.28 -7.94
N LEU A 124 8.47 -8.53 -6.84
CA LEU A 124 8.02 -7.15 -6.69
C LEU A 124 9.16 -6.23 -6.27
N LEU A 125 9.26 -5.09 -6.95
CA LEU A 125 10.11 -3.98 -6.57
C LEU A 125 9.24 -2.79 -6.18
N TYR A 126 9.27 -2.39 -4.92
CA TYR A 126 8.68 -1.12 -4.48
C TYR A 126 9.68 0.01 -4.69
N ALA A 127 9.26 1.08 -5.33
CA ALA A 127 10.11 2.24 -5.61
C ALA A 127 9.39 3.55 -5.28
N ALA A 128 10.12 4.49 -4.72
CA ALA A 128 9.65 5.87 -4.61
C ALA A 128 9.61 6.50 -6.02
N PRO A 129 8.63 7.38 -6.31
CA PRO A 129 8.43 7.92 -7.65
C PRO A 129 9.67 8.65 -8.19
N GLU A 130 10.34 9.45 -7.35
CA GLU A 130 11.58 10.15 -7.70
C GLU A 130 12.74 9.20 -8.04
N ARG A 131 12.73 8.00 -7.47
CA ARG A 131 13.74 6.98 -7.77
C ARG A 131 13.47 6.30 -9.10
N LEU A 132 12.20 6.04 -9.39
CA LEU A 132 11.77 5.35 -10.60
C LEU A 132 12.11 6.14 -11.88
N THR A 133 11.95 7.46 -11.84
CA THR A 133 12.18 8.36 -12.99
C THR A 133 13.63 8.74 -13.21
N THR A 134 14.58 8.20 -12.42
CA THR A 134 16.00 8.45 -12.67
C THR A 134 16.48 7.81 -13.98
N PRO A 135 17.41 8.46 -14.73
CA PRO A 135 17.93 7.91 -15.99
C PRO A 135 18.49 6.49 -15.84
N ARG A 136 19.15 6.21 -14.70
CA ARG A 136 19.70 4.88 -14.40
C ARG A 136 18.60 3.82 -14.27
N MET A 137 17.54 4.12 -13.51
CA MET A 137 16.42 3.18 -13.32
C MET A 137 15.68 2.97 -14.63
N LEU A 138 15.41 4.02 -15.39
CA LEU A 138 14.76 3.90 -16.71
C LEU A 138 15.58 3.03 -17.66
N ALA A 139 16.91 3.16 -17.71
CA ALA A 139 17.76 2.28 -18.54
C ALA A 139 17.70 0.80 -18.10
N GLN A 140 17.55 0.53 -16.79
CA GLN A 140 17.36 -0.83 -16.28
C GLN A 140 15.98 -1.38 -16.65
N LEU A 141 14.94 -0.56 -16.57
CA LEU A 141 13.58 -0.94 -17.00
C LEU A 141 13.52 -1.18 -18.52
N ASP A 142 14.19 -0.35 -19.34
CA ASP A 142 14.31 -0.58 -20.77
C ASP A 142 14.91 -1.96 -21.06
N SER A 143 16.01 -2.31 -20.40
CA SER A 143 16.64 -3.62 -20.55
C SER A 143 15.75 -4.79 -20.10
N LEU A 144 14.98 -4.61 -19.01
CA LEU A 144 14.01 -5.63 -18.58
C LEU A 144 12.86 -5.77 -19.58
N HIS A 145 12.36 -4.66 -20.10
CA HIS A 145 11.29 -4.63 -21.08
C HIS A 145 11.72 -5.34 -22.39
N GLU A 146 12.89 -4.99 -22.94
CA GLU A 146 13.45 -5.64 -24.13
C GLU A 146 13.60 -7.18 -23.98
N ARG A 147 13.82 -7.63 -22.75
CA ARG A 147 13.97 -9.07 -22.41
C ARG A 147 12.64 -9.75 -22.07
N GLY A 148 11.51 -9.02 -22.07
CA GLY A 148 10.20 -9.53 -21.67
C GLY A 148 10.10 -9.85 -20.17
N LEU A 149 10.91 -9.17 -19.35
CA LEU A 149 10.99 -9.36 -17.89
C LEU A 149 10.43 -8.20 -17.07
N LEU A 150 9.68 -7.30 -17.69
CA LEU A 150 8.94 -6.21 -17.03
C LEU A 150 7.45 -6.53 -17.08
N SER A 151 6.89 -6.90 -15.94
CA SER A 151 5.61 -7.58 -15.89
C SER A 151 4.40 -6.65 -15.75
N LEU A 152 4.48 -5.70 -14.82
CA LEU A 152 3.34 -4.87 -14.41
C LEU A 152 3.86 -3.62 -13.71
N PHE A 153 3.19 -2.49 -13.89
CA PHE A 153 3.33 -1.31 -13.02
C PHE A 153 2.10 -1.17 -12.12
N ALA A 154 2.34 -1.08 -10.82
CA ALA A 154 1.31 -0.75 -9.84
C ALA A 154 1.60 0.66 -9.26
N ILE A 155 0.67 1.58 -9.42
CA ILE A 155 0.79 2.96 -8.93
C ILE A 155 -0.12 3.09 -7.72
N ASP A 156 0.46 2.91 -6.54
CA ASP A 156 -0.28 3.03 -5.27
C ASP A 156 -0.42 4.50 -4.88
N GLU A 157 -1.48 4.81 -4.13
CA GLU A 157 -1.87 6.17 -3.76
C GLU A 157 -1.92 7.13 -4.97
N ALA A 158 -2.50 6.67 -6.07
CA ALA A 158 -2.53 7.39 -7.34
C ALA A 158 -3.13 8.81 -7.26
N HIS A 159 -3.91 9.11 -6.20
CA HIS A 159 -4.40 10.47 -5.94
C HIS A 159 -3.28 11.50 -5.74
N CYS A 160 -2.06 11.05 -5.41
CA CYS A 160 -0.89 11.93 -5.28
C CYS A 160 -0.51 12.65 -6.59
N VAL A 161 -0.98 12.18 -7.75
CA VAL A 161 -0.76 12.86 -9.04
C VAL A 161 -1.61 14.11 -9.21
N SER A 162 -2.71 14.23 -8.47
CA SER A 162 -3.68 15.31 -8.61
C SER A 162 -3.41 16.47 -7.66
N GLN A 163 -3.38 17.68 -8.20
CA GLN A 163 -3.28 18.91 -7.42
C GLN A 163 -4.56 19.21 -6.61
N TRP A 164 -5.66 18.56 -6.94
CA TRP A 164 -6.91 18.64 -6.20
C TRP A 164 -6.97 17.63 -5.05
N GLY A 165 -6.02 16.68 -5.02
CA GLY A 165 -5.88 15.71 -3.95
C GLY A 165 -5.28 16.34 -2.69
N HIS A 166 -5.53 15.74 -1.55
CA HIS A 166 -5.03 16.21 -0.24
C HIS A 166 -3.54 15.91 0.00
N ASP A 167 -2.89 15.12 -0.83
CA ASP A 167 -1.46 14.73 -0.73
C ASP A 167 -0.80 14.77 -2.12
N PHE A 168 -0.87 15.93 -2.78
CA PHE A 168 -0.22 16.14 -4.08
C PHE A 168 1.30 16.00 -3.96
N ARG A 169 1.90 15.25 -4.90
CA ARG A 169 3.35 15.04 -5.00
C ARG A 169 3.83 15.28 -6.41
N GLU A 170 4.70 16.24 -6.59
CA GLU A 170 5.23 16.63 -7.90
C GLU A 170 5.92 15.47 -8.62
N ASP A 171 6.61 14.58 -7.85
CA ASP A 171 7.29 13.42 -8.40
C ASP A 171 6.36 12.41 -9.10
N TYR A 172 5.07 12.39 -8.76
CA TYR A 172 4.08 11.56 -9.44
C TYR A 172 3.77 12.04 -10.86
N LEU A 173 3.99 13.32 -11.16
CA LEU A 173 3.79 13.86 -12.52
C LEU A 173 4.75 13.20 -13.53
N GLY A 174 5.94 12.81 -13.10
CA GLY A 174 6.91 12.13 -13.95
C GLY A 174 6.52 10.71 -14.36
N LEU A 175 5.49 10.12 -13.76
CA LEU A 175 5.08 8.73 -14.03
C LEU A 175 4.41 8.53 -15.39
N HIS A 176 4.02 9.61 -16.11
CA HIS A 176 3.55 9.52 -17.51
C HIS A 176 4.56 8.78 -18.40
N VAL A 177 5.86 8.89 -18.11
CA VAL A 177 6.94 8.20 -18.84
C VAL A 177 6.74 6.68 -18.92
N LEU A 178 6.01 6.08 -17.96
CA LEU A 178 5.74 4.65 -17.95
C LEU A 178 4.87 4.22 -19.13
N HIS A 179 3.86 5.03 -19.47
CA HIS A 179 3.05 4.76 -20.67
C HIS A 179 3.84 5.04 -21.96
N GLU A 180 4.56 6.14 -22.00
CA GLU A 180 5.30 6.54 -23.20
C GLU A 180 6.37 5.51 -23.61
N ARG A 181 7.01 4.86 -22.62
CA ARG A 181 8.10 3.91 -22.86
C ARG A 181 7.65 2.45 -22.89
N TYR A 182 6.61 2.09 -22.15
CA TYR A 182 6.21 0.70 -21.89
C TYR A 182 4.69 0.54 -22.09
N ALA A 183 4.16 1.01 -23.23
CA ALA A 183 2.72 1.02 -23.50
C ALA A 183 2.08 -0.38 -23.53
N ASP A 184 2.86 -1.42 -23.76
CA ASP A 184 2.44 -2.84 -23.76
C ASP A 184 2.52 -3.50 -22.38
N VAL A 185 3.11 -2.83 -21.37
CA VAL A 185 3.15 -3.31 -20.00
C VAL A 185 1.93 -2.82 -19.26
N PRO A 186 1.08 -3.71 -18.71
CA PRO A 186 -0.14 -3.29 -18.02
C PRO A 186 0.15 -2.43 -16.80
N ARG A 187 -0.80 -1.55 -16.49
CA ARG A 187 -0.71 -0.62 -15.35
C ARG A 187 -1.97 -0.71 -14.51
N ILE A 188 -1.79 -0.74 -13.21
CA ILE A 188 -2.87 -0.62 -12.24
C ILE A 188 -2.62 0.59 -11.34
N ALA A 189 -3.53 1.56 -11.37
CA ALA A 189 -3.51 2.70 -10.46
C ALA A 189 -4.55 2.48 -9.35
N LEU A 190 -4.13 2.68 -8.10
CA LEU A 190 -4.98 2.40 -6.93
C LEU A 190 -5.02 3.60 -6.00
N THR A 191 -6.20 3.88 -5.48
CA THR A 191 -6.38 4.90 -4.45
C THR A 191 -7.55 4.58 -3.52
N ALA A 192 -7.47 5.07 -2.28
CA ALA A 192 -8.59 5.00 -1.35
C ALA A 192 -9.54 6.21 -1.48
N THR A 193 -9.08 7.32 -2.04
CA THR A 193 -9.81 8.58 -2.05
C THR A 193 -9.62 9.28 -3.40
N ALA A 194 -10.70 9.38 -4.15
CA ALA A 194 -10.71 10.22 -5.36
C ALA A 194 -12.16 10.62 -5.67
N ASP A 195 -12.42 11.91 -5.61
CA ASP A 195 -13.63 12.49 -6.17
C ASP A 195 -13.58 12.49 -7.70
N GLU A 196 -14.58 13.01 -8.35
CA GLU A 196 -14.68 12.99 -9.81
C GLU A 196 -13.54 13.78 -10.48
N HIS A 197 -13.17 14.95 -9.90
CA HIS A 197 -12.08 15.77 -10.42
C HIS A 197 -10.72 15.07 -10.26
N THR A 198 -10.46 14.52 -9.10
CA THR A 198 -9.24 13.75 -8.83
C THR A 198 -9.13 12.52 -9.75
N ARG A 199 -10.26 11.83 -10.02
CA ARG A 199 -10.29 10.70 -10.96
C ARG A 199 -9.92 11.12 -12.37
N ALA A 200 -10.52 12.22 -12.86
CA ALA A 200 -10.21 12.77 -14.19
C ALA A 200 -8.71 13.15 -14.31
N ASP A 201 -8.15 13.76 -13.27
CA ASP A 201 -6.72 14.06 -13.20
C ASP A 201 -5.85 12.81 -13.23
N ILE A 202 -6.19 11.76 -12.45
CA ILE A 202 -5.46 10.49 -12.44
C ILE A 202 -5.45 9.89 -13.86
N VAL A 203 -6.61 9.78 -14.48
CA VAL A 203 -6.75 9.22 -15.84
C VAL A 203 -5.89 10.01 -16.83
N SER A 204 -6.02 11.33 -16.87
CA SER A 204 -5.31 12.17 -17.82
C SER A 204 -3.79 12.17 -17.59
N ARG A 205 -3.34 12.33 -16.34
CA ARG A 205 -1.90 12.47 -16.03
C ARG A 205 -1.14 11.16 -16.11
N LEU A 206 -1.80 10.03 -15.82
CA LEU A 206 -1.21 8.71 -15.96
C LEU A 206 -1.54 8.05 -17.31
N GLN A 207 -2.25 8.75 -18.20
CA GLN A 207 -2.63 8.24 -19.53
C GLN A 207 -3.35 6.88 -19.44
N LEU A 208 -4.43 6.85 -18.63
CA LEU A 208 -5.24 5.68 -18.34
C LEU A 208 -6.65 5.79 -18.95
N GLU A 209 -6.79 6.46 -20.10
CA GLU A 209 -8.07 6.71 -20.78
C GLU A 209 -8.78 5.41 -21.15
N ASP A 210 -8.01 4.37 -21.53
CA ASP A 210 -8.53 3.05 -21.89
C ASP A 210 -8.58 2.07 -20.71
N ALA A 211 -8.18 2.52 -19.51
CA ALA A 211 -8.17 1.67 -18.32
C ALA A 211 -9.57 1.34 -17.83
N ARG A 212 -9.77 0.10 -17.42
CA ARG A 212 -11.03 -0.29 -16.79
C ARG A 212 -11.15 0.31 -15.39
N LEU A 213 -12.26 1.02 -15.15
CA LEU A 213 -12.56 1.62 -13.85
C LEU A 213 -13.28 0.63 -12.94
N PHE A 214 -12.72 0.40 -11.75
CA PHE A 214 -13.32 -0.37 -10.67
C PHE A 214 -13.56 0.51 -9.46
N VAL A 215 -14.82 0.65 -9.05
CA VAL A 215 -15.19 1.46 -7.89
C VAL A 215 -15.88 0.57 -6.86
N SER A 216 -15.26 0.41 -5.71
CA SER A 216 -15.86 -0.27 -4.57
C SER A 216 -16.61 0.72 -3.68
N SER A 217 -17.62 0.25 -2.96
CA SER A 217 -18.30 1.06 -1.95
C SER A 217 -17.31 1.52 -0.87
N PHE A 218 -17.39 2.79 -0.50
CA PHE A 218 -16.66 3.36 0.62
C PHE A 218 -17.36 3.13 1.96
N ASP A 219 -18.56 2.56 1.94
CA ASP A 219 -19.26 2.19 3.15
C ASP A 219 -18.51 1.07 3.89
N ARG A 220 -18.33 1.28 5.16
CA ARG A 220 -17.65 0.33 6.06
C ARG A 220 -18.59 -0.03 7.21
N PRO A 221 -19.50 -0.98 7.01
CA PRO A 221 -20.52 -1.33 7.98
C PRO A 221 -19.96 -1.83 9.33
N ASN A 222 -18.68 -2.22 9.35
CA ASN A 222 -17.95 -2.59 10.56
C ASN A 222 -17.39 -1.38 11.34
N ILE A 223 -17.48 -0.14 10.80
CA ILE A 223 -17.04 1.08 11.46
C ILE A 223 -18.26 1.91 11.87
N ARG A 224 -18.37 2.20 13.15
CA ARG A 224 -19.41 3.07 13.68
C ARG A 224 -18.88 4.49 13.85
N TYR A 225 -19.39 5.43 13.05
CA TYR A 225 -19.09 6.85 13.23
C TYR A 225 -20.01 7.46 14.30
N ARG A 226 -19.43 8.22 15.23
CA ARG A 226 -20.16 9.01 16.22
C ARG A 226 -19.60 10.43 16.24
N VAL A 227 -20.44 11.40 15.92
CA VAL A 227 -20.11 12.82 16.00
C VAL A 227 -20.84 13.40 17.19
N VAL A 228 -20.12 14.12 18.05
CA VAL A 228 -20.68 14.81 19.21
C VAL A 228 -20.18 16.25 19.22
N GLU A 229 -21.04 17.17 19.67
CA GLU A 229 -20.64 18.55 19.88
C GLU A 229 -19.55 18.62 20.95
N LYS A 230 -18.50 19.42 20.70
CA LYS A 230 -17.41 19.56 21.65
C LYS A 230 -17.77 20.50 22.76
N ASP A 231 -17.81 19.97 23.98
CA ASP A 231 -17.96 20.71 25.22
C ASP A 231 -16.72 20.48 26.11
N ALA A 232 -16.81 19.71 27.15
CA ALA A 232 -15.71 19.34 28.04
C ALA A 232 -14.93 18.14 27.43
N ALA A 233 -14.02 18.37 26.48
CA ALA A 233 -13.41 17.33 25.66
C ALA A 233 -12.73 16.19 26.47
N ARG A 234 -12.06 16.51 27.60
CA ARG A 234 -11.44 15.50 28.47
C ARG A 234 -12.48 14.62 29.15
N GLU A 235 -13.55 15.21 29.66
CA GLU A 235 -14.63 14.46 30.28
C GLU A 235 -15.40 13.60 29.28
N GLN A 236 -15.63 14.15 28.06
CA GLN A 236 -16.24 13.40 26.97
C GLN A 236 -15.39 12.19 26.55
N LEU A 237 -14.06 12.39 26.39
CA LEU A 237 -13.13 11.30 26.08
C LEU A 237 -13.08 10.28 27.23
N GLY A 238 -12.99 10.73 28.48
CA GLY A 238 -12.98 9.85 29.64
C GLY A 238 -14.24 8.99 29.76
N ARG A 239 -15.43 9.58 29.52
CA ARG A 239 -16.69 8.83 29.46
C ARG A 239 -16.69 7.81 28.28
N PHE A 240 -16.28 8.25 27.11
CA PHE A 240 -16.21 7.37 25.93
C PHE A 240 -15.34 6.14 26.19
N LEU A 241 -14.18 6.29 26.81
CA LEU A 241 -13.27 5.19 27.12
C LEU A 241 -13.88 4.23 28.17
N LYS A 242 -14.62 4.76 29.17
CA LYS A 242 -15.28 3.93 30.18
C LYS A 242 -16.54 3.24 29.67
N ASP A 243 -17.27 3.87 28.74
CA ASP A 243 -18.55 3.39 28.23
C ASP A 243 -18.34 2.31 27.13
N GLY A 244 -17.83 1.15 27.50
CA GLY A 244 -17.71 -0.03 26.61
C GLY A 244 -16.43 -0.11 25.79
N HIS A 245 -15.40 0.67 26.14
CA HIS A 245 -14.08 0.62 25.49
C HIS A 245 -12.95 0.32 26.49
N GLU A 246 -13.27 -0.19 27.68
CA GLU A 246 -12.26 -0.63 28.65
C GLU A 246 -11.43 -1.79 28.09
N GLY A 247 -10.11 -1.66 28.13
CA GLY A 247 -9.18 -2.65 27.57
C GLY A 247 -9.08 -2.67 26.04
N ALA A 248 -9.77 -1.78 25.34
CA ALA A 248 -9.65 -1.66 23.89
C ALA A 248 -8.45 -0.77 23.51
N ALA A 249 -7.67 -1.20 22.50
CA ALA A 249 -6.66 -0.34 21.90
C ALA A 249 -7.32 0.80 21.09
N GLY A 250 -6.74 2.01 21.17
CA GLY A 250 -7.30 3.18 20.51
C GLY A 250 -6.27 4.24 20.14
N ILE A 251 -6.62 5.11 19.19
CA ILE A 251 -5.79 6.25 18.79
C ILE A 251 -6.58 7.54 18.99
N VAL A 252 -5.99 8.48 19.74
CA VAL A 252 -6.57 9.81 19.97
C VAL A 252 -5.81 10.85 19.13
N TYR A 253 -6.44 11.36 18.07
CA TYR A 253 -5.85 12.40 17.24
C TYR A 253 -5.95 13.78 17.92
N CYS A 254 -4.83 14.49 17.95
CA CYS A 254 -4.73 15.84 18.51
C CYS A 254 -4.22 16.84 17.46
N GLN A 255 -4.63 18.11 17.57
CA GLN A 255 -4.30 19.17 16.60
C GLN A 255 -2.85 19.66 16.67
N SER A 256 -2.09 19.36 17.72
CA SER A 256 -0.70 19.79 17.87
C SER A 256 0.12 18.81 18.71
N ARG A 257 1.45 18.82 18.54
CA ARG A 257 2.40 18.02 19.32
C ARG A 257 2.21 18.21 20.82
N ARG A 258 2.13 19.47 21.27
CA ARG A 258 1.87 19.82 22.68
C ARG A 258 0.57 19.19 23.19
N LYS A 259 -0.50 19.19 22.37
CA LYS A 259 -1.77 18.55 22.75
C LYS A 259 -1.65 17.04 22.84
N VAL A 260 -0.83 16.40 22.02
CA VAL A 260 -0.53 14.96 22.13
C VAL A 260 0.09 14.66 23.49
N ASP A 261 1.15 15.39 23.87
CA ASP A 261 1.84 15.20 25.14
C ASP A 261 0.91 15.44 26.35
N GLU A 262 0.17 16.57 26.36
CA GLU A 262 -0.78 16.91 27.40
C GLU A 262 -1.89 15.87 27.55
N THR A 263 -2.35 15.29 26.44
CA THR A 263 -3.42 14.28 26.43
C THR A 263 -2.91 12.93 26.92
N ALA A 264 -1.71 12.51 26.49
CA ALA A 264 -1.08 11.28 26.96
C ALA A 264 -0.83 11.31 28.47
N VAL A 265 -0.27 12.42 28.99
CA VAL A 265 -0.06 12.61 30.43
C VAL A 265 -1.40 12.55 31.20
N TRP A 266 -2.42 13.23 30.70
CA TRP A 266 -3.74 13.22 31.36
C TRP A 266 -4.36 11.81 31.33
N LEU A 267 -4.32 11.09 30.22
CA LEU A 267 -4.84 9.72 30.11
C LEU A 267 -4.11 8.78 31.07
N SER A 268 -2.78 8.87 31.14
CA SER A 268 -1.98 8.09 32.11
C SER A 268 -2.38 8.40 33.56
N GLY A 269 -2.67 9.67 33.86
CA GLY A 269 -3.13 10.10 35.18
C GLY A 269 -4.52 9.58 35.60
N VAL A 270 -5.35 9.17 34.64
CA VAL A 270 -6.66 8.54 34.88
C VAL A 270 -6.65 7.02 34.69
N GLY A 271 -5.46 6.40 34.59
CA GLY A 271 -5.28 4.96 34.58
C GLY A 271 -5.32 4.31 33.19
N VAL A 272 -5.29 5.11 32.10
CA VAL A 272 -5.19 4.60 30.73
C VAL A 272 -3.72 4.53 30.32
N ASN A 273 -3.25 3.38 29.84
CA ASN A 273 -1.90 3.23 29.31
C ASN A 273 -1.76 3.96 27.98
N ALA A 274 -1.35 5.23 27.99
CA ALA A 274 -1.29 6.10 26.82
C ALA A 274 0.13 6.55 26.52
N LEU A 275 0.53 6.47 25.27
CA LEU A 275 1.85 6.88 24.79
C LEU A 275 1.72 8.02 23.77
N PRO A 276 2.51 9.11 23.88
CA PRO A 276 2.53 10.14 22.85
C PRO A 276 3.18 9.63 21.57
N TYR A 277 2.65 10.07 20.42
CA TYR A 277 3.23 9.76 19.11
C TYR A 277 3.13 10.97 18.19
N HIS A 278 4.26 11.61 17.85
CA HIS A 278 4.34 12.74 16.93
C HIS A 278 5.77 12.94 16.39
N ALA A 279 5.90 13.68 15.29
CA ALA A 279 7.18 13.89 14.59
C ALA A 279 8.25 14.65 15.40
N GLY A 280 7.89 15.26 16.53
CA GLY A 280 8.85 15.94 17.44
C GLY A 280 9.54 15.02 18.44
N LEU A 281 9.10 13.75 18.55
CA LEU A 281 9.77 12.75 19.36
C LEU A 281 11.03 12.23 18.65
N ASP A 282 11.99 11.76 19.44
CA ASP A 282 13.12 11.00 18.94
C ASP A 282 12.68 9.79 18.11
N ALA A 283 13.44 9.43 17.07
CA ALA A 283 13.09 8.36 16.15
C ALA A 283 12.97 6.98 16.86
N ASP A 284 13.87 6.73 17.82
CA ASP A 284 13.87 5.48 18.58
C ASP A 284 12.68 5.40 19.53
N VAL A 285 12.31 6.52 20.17
CA VAL A 285 11.11 6.61 21.01
C VAL A 285 9.84 6.37 20.19
N ARG A 286 9.74 6.99 19.01
CA ARG A 286 8.61 6.76 18.10
C ARG A 286 8.48 5.29 17.73
N ARG A 287 9.61 4.68 17.31
CA ARG A 287 9.63 3.26 16.95
C ARG A 287 9.19 2.37 18.12
N LEU A 288 9.69 2.65 19.32
CA LEU A 288 9.31 1.91 20.52
C LEU A 288 7.82 2.04 20.82
N HIS A 289 7.26 3.26 20.79
CA HIS A 289 5.84 3.50 21.06
C HIS A 289 4.94 2.79 20.02
N GLN A 290 5.32 2.83 18.75
CA GLN A 290 4.60 2.12 17.68
C GLN A 290 4.66 0.59 17.88
N GLN A 291 5.83 0.04 18.21
CA GLN A 291 5.98 -1.40 18.45
C GLN A 291 5.15 -1.86 19.66
N ARG A 292 5.12 -1.07 20.74
CA ARG A 292 4.30 -1.36 21.91
C ARG A 292 2.81 -1.37 21.55
N PHE A 293 2.32 -0.37 20.84
CA PHE A 293 0.93 -0.29 20.38
C PHE A 293 0.51 -1.49 19.51
N LEU A 294 1.44 -2.02 18.68
CA LEU A 294 1.17 -3.13 17.78
C LEU A 294 1.27 -4.52 18.45
N ARG A 295 1.99 -4.65 19.55
CA ARG A 295 2.34 -5.95 20.16
C ARG A 295 1.77 -6.15 21.56
N GLU A 296 1.52 -5.10 22.30
CA GLU A 296 0.94 -5.20 23.64
C GLU A 296 -0.59 -5.26 23.52
N ASP A 297 -1.20 -6.30 24.10
CA ASP A 297 -2.64 -6.33 24.33
C ASP A 297 -2.97 -5.22 25.33
N GLY A 298 -3.96 -4.40 25.03
CA GLY A 298 -4.26 -3.14 25.71
C GLY A 298 -4.63 -3.24 27.18
#